data_5540309a1ad3a96d65c06c9471ce0dc7
#
_entry.id   5540309a1ad3a96d65c06c9471ce0dc7
#
_cell.length_a   1.000
_cell.length_b   1.000
_cell.length_c   1.000
_cell.angle_alpha   90.00
_cell.angle_beta   90.00
_cell.angle_gamma   90.00
#
_symmetry.space_group_name_H-M   'P 1'
#
loop_
_entity.id
_entity.type
_entity.pdbx_description
1 polymer ?
#
loop_
_entity_poly.entity_id
_entity_poly.type
_entity_poly.pdbx_seq_one_letter_code
_entity_poly.pdbx_strand_id
1 'polypeptide(L)'
;MRIGVLSRRAPIGHTSDLTATLEHVGGLTRVLPALAEFANIDWTALTTHSLLGLPKSYSFSEISNQIHKHDLNVFLVEVESEKLAMGDWFCTHYIWPLLHDLPVPELIDETLEQHFNAIRSTSRELAAEGIDINNDGYFVNDFQLSQVPTTLRELEPNKPITFFLHTPWPKSIPSNTDAIKVLEFLATGMLSADVIEFQTHNDLQEFENFVITHPPLELEGVTLEVNPVSVDVQTLQAQPLPIEGTMTLLEDEISYVHIARSDPIKNTLATIAAFTELAMHFTGSMPRSYLDLYLVPSRQQWAEYQSLMSQITECVGKSNAQLSSLGYTPIRLHIGNDYQRAAQALTRYDYLIACSLADGLNLVVKEGAILNERNGVIVSSKNVGAMAELGDFCVIAAEITSTGIATALLEARNLSTESRRKMSFELKRQIQEFDLGLWAQSVVAHFKILEKV
;
A
#
# COMPACT_ATOMS: atom_id res chain seq x y z
N MET A 1 -22.58 -0.04 17.38
CA MET A 1 -21.24 -0.64 17.51
C MET A 1 -20.20 0.45 17.30
N ARG A 2 -19.16 0.45 18.10
CA ARG A 2 -18.03 1.39 18.05
C ARG A 2 -16.73 0.60 18.02
N ILE A 3 -15.84 0.92 17.08
CA ILE A 3 -14.58 0.18 16.87
C ILE A 3 -13.42 1.14 17.04
N GLY A 4 -12.47 0.77 17.89
CA GLY A 4 -11.17 1.43 17.99
C GLY A 4 -10.27 0.98 16.84
N VAL A 5 -9.93 1.88 15.93
CA VAL A 5 -9.00 1.61 14.82
C VAL A 5 -7.62 2.15 15.17
N LEU A 6 -6.60 1.32 15.09
CA LEU A 6 -5.22 1.71 15.37
C LEU A 6 -4.36 1.58 14.11
N SER A 7 -3.64 2.64 13.76
CA SER A 7 -2.71 2.64 12.62
C SER A 7 -1.47 3.50 12.90
N ARG A 8 -0.41 3.28 12.12
CA ARG A 8 0.83 4.06 12.27
C ARG A 8 0.63 5.54 11.94
N ARG A 9 -0.30 5.88 11.02
CA ARG A 9 -0.55 7.25 10.55
C ARG A 9 -2.05 7.50 10.38
N ALA A 10 -2.46 8.73 10.70
CA ALA A 10 -3.77 9.25 10.36
C ALA A 10 -3.74 10.06 9.05
N PRO A 11 -4.88 10.30 8.39
CA PRO A 11 -4.98 11.14 7.20
C PRO A 11 -5.02 12.65 7.56
N ILE A 12 -4.24 13.08 8.55
CA ILE A 12 -4.23 14.46 9.04
C ILE A 12 -2.86 15.07 8.81
N GLY A 13 -2.83 16.16 8.07
CA GLY A 13 -1.73 17.12 7.98
C GLY A 13 -2.11 18.44 8.63
N HIS A 14 -1.14 19.34 8.73
CA HIS A 14 -1.34 20.70 9.22
C HIS A 14 -0.71 21.71 8.27
N THR A 15 -1.44 22.78 8.02
CA THR A 15 -0.90 23.94 7.29
C THR A 15 0.08 24.73 8.15
N SER A 16 0.76 25.70 7.56
CA SER A 16 1.71 26.58 8.28
C SER A 16 1.06 27.41 9.38
N ASP A 17 -0.24 27.65 9.34
CA ASP A 17 -1.03 28.31 10.34
C ASP A 17 -1.68 27.33 11.36
N LEU A 18 -1.23 26.08 11.37
CA LEU A 18 -1.68 25.01 12.25
C LEU A 18 -3.13 24.54 12.04
N THR A 19 -3.75 24.91 10.91
CA THR A 19 -5.08 24.39 10.55
C THR A 19 -4.97 22.93 10.11
N ALA A 20 -5.80 22.05 10.66
CA ALA A 20 -5.87 20.65 10.26
C ALA A 20 -6.39 20.51 8.82
N THR A 21 -5.72 19.69 8.04
CA THR A 21 -6.08 19.39 6.65
C THR A 21 -6.11 17.90 6.40
N LEU A 22 -6.92 17.46 5.44
CA LEU A 22 -6.92 16.08 5.01
C LEU A 22 -5.65 15.80 4.17
N GLU A 23 -4.82 14.88 4.64
CA GLU A 23 -3.62 14.45 3.95
C GLU A 23 -3.57 12.94 3.84
N HIS A 24 -3.80 12.42 2.64
CA HIS A 24 -3.68 11.00 2.37
C HIS A 24 -2.24 10.61 2.00
N VAL A 25 -1.58 9.92 2.92
CA VAL A 25 -0.24 9.36 2.69
C VAL A 25 -0.34 7.83 2.60
N GLY A 26 -0.41 7.32 1.39
CA GLY A 26 -0.55 5.88 1.13
C GLY A 26 -1.99 5.40 1.05
N GLY A 27 -2.17 4.11 0.73
CA GLY A 27 -3.49 3.49 0.50
C GLY A 27 -4.33 3.38 1.77
N LEU A 28 -3.71 3.03 2.90
CA LEU A 28 -4.42 2.75 4.15
C LEU A 28 -5.27 3.94 4.64
N THR A 29 -4.72 5.15 4.58
CA THR A 29 -5.45 6.36 5.02
C THR A 29 -6.65 6.72 4.13
N ARG A 30 -6.76 6.11 2.95
CA ARG A 30 -7.91 6.27 2.05
C ARG A 30 -9.00 5.23 2.25
N VAL A 31 -8.63 4.03 2.71
CA VAL A 31 -9.58 2.91 2.81
C VAL A 31 -10.23 2.81 4.19
N LEU A 32 -9.53 3.14 5.27
CA LEU A 32 -10.07 3.04 6.63
C LEU A 32 -11.32 3.90 6.88
N PRO A 33 -11.51 5.10 6.30
CA PRO A 33 -12.74 5.86 6.46
C PRO A 33 -14.01 5.11 6.03
N ALA A 34 -13.91 4.14 5.11
CA ALA A 34 -15.07 3.35 4.67
C ALA A 34 -15.71 2.52 5.80
N LEU A 35 -14.98 2.22 6.87
CA LEU A 35 -15.51 1.54 8.05
C LEU A 35 -16.65 2.35 8.70
N ALA A 36 -16.61 3.68 8.60
CA ALA A 36 -17.62 4.57 9.15
C ALA A 36 -18.98 4.50 8.41
N GLU A 37 -19.09 3.75 7.32
CA GLU A 37 -20.36 3.40 6.71
C GLU A 37 -21.13 2.33 7.51
N PHE A 38 -20.45 1.59 8.41
CA PHE A 38 -20.99 0.41 9.08
C PHE A 38 -20.89 0.45 10.62
N ALA A 39 -20.00 1.29 11.20
CA ALA A 39 -19.80 1.43 12.64
C ALA A 39 -19.28 2.83 12.99
N ASN A 40 -19.46 3.26 14.25
CA ASN A 40 -18.73 4.40 14.78
C ASN A 40 -17.26 4.05 14.91
N ILE A 41 -16.36 4.93 14.48
CA ILE A 41 -14.93 4.69 14.43
C ILE A 41 -14.18 5.71 15.28
N ASP A 42 -13.38 5.22 16.23
CA ASP A 42 -12.40 6.00 16.95
C ASP A 42 -11.00 5.61 16.45
N TRP A 43 -10.46 6.41 15.54
CA TRP A 43 -9.21 6.14 14.86
C TRP A 43 -8.02 6.78 15.58
N THR A 44 -7.20 5.98 16.23
CA THR A 44 -6.00 6.41 16.96
C THR A 44 -4.74 6.14 16.15
N ALA A 45 -3.88 7.15 16.00
CA ALA A 45 -2.65 7.04 15.23
C ALA A 45 -1.50 7.82 15.87
N LEU A 46 -0.27 7.34 15.61
CA LEU A 46 0.94 8.06 16.02
C LEU A 46 1.16 9.30 15.17
N THR A 47 1.60 10.37 15.81
CA THR A 47 2.09 11.57 15.11
C THR A 47 3.60 11.68 15.19
N THR A 48 4.21 12.21 14.12
CA THR A 48 5.64 12.55 14.07
C THR A 48 5.90 14.02 14.43
N HIS A 49 4.83 14.81 14.62
CA HIS A 49 4.92 16.21 14.93
C HIS A 49 4.55 16.44 16.39
N SER A 50 5.22 17.40 17.03
CA SER A 50 4.79 17.84 18.35
C SER A 50 3.38 18.41 18.28
N LEU A 51 2.53 17.94 19.20
CA LEU A 51 1.15 18.42 19.34
C LEU A 51 1.07 19.68 20.24
N LEU A 52 2.19 20.34 20.55
CA LEU A 52 2.20 21.52 21.39
C LEU A 52 1.29 22.62 20.80
N GLY A 53 0.18 22.87 21.44
CA GLY A 53 -0.81 23.87 20.99
C GLY A 53 -1.79 23.36 19.92
N LEU A 54 -1.75 22.10 19.54
CA LEU A 54 -2.68 21.47 18.58
C LEU A 54 -3.71 20.60 19.31
N PRO A 55 -4.93 20.48 18.78
CA PRO A 55 -5.88 19.49 19.27
C PRO A 55 -5.33 18.06 19.11
N LYS A 56 -5.61 17.20 20.08
CA LYS A 56 -5.27 15.77 20.01
C LYS A 56 -6.35 14.94 19.33
N SER A 57 -7.54 15.51 19.12
CA SER A 57 -8.66 14.81 18.48
C SER A 57 -9.38 15.70 17.47
N TYR A 58 -9.91 15.08 16.43
CA TYR A 58 -10.62 15.72 15.34
C TYR A 58 -11.84 14.90 14.95
N SER A 59 -12.97 15.54 14.69
CA SER A 59 -14.04 14.91 13.93
C SER A 59 -13.64 14.90 12.46
N PHE A 60 -13.75 13.75 11.81
CA PHE A 60 -13.33 13.63 10.40
C PHE A 60 -14.17 14.51 9.47
N SER A 61 -15.45 14.72 9.79
CA SER A 61 -16.34 15.62 9.05
C SER A 61 -15.91 17.10 9.10
N GLU A 62 -15.14 17.49 10.10
CA GLU A 62 -14.62 18.88 10.22
C GLU A 62 -13.40 19.13 9.32
N ILE A 63 -12.67 18.09 8.95
CA ILE A 63 -11.45 18.19 8.12
C ILE A 63 -11.64 17.62 6.70
N SER A 64 -12.73 16.90 6.45
CA SER A 64 -13.09 16.38 5.13
C SER A 64 -14.51 16.82 4.76
N ASN A 65 -14.78 16.97 3.46
CA ASN A 65 -16.13 17.19 2.96
C ASN A 65 -16.93 15.88 2.82
N GLN A 66 -16.43 14.77 3.35
CA GLN A 66 -17.07 13.46 3.28
C GLN A 66 -18.03 13.29 4.45
N ILE A 67 -19.23 12.84 4.17
CA ILE A 67 -20.27 12.53 5.17
C ILE A 67 -20.36 11.01 5.22
N HIS A 68 -20.09 10.44 6.38
CA HIS A 68 -20.28 9.02 6.66
C HIS A 68 -21.60 8.79 7.43
N LYS A 69 -22.09 7.55 7.43
CA LYS A 69 -23.34 7.19 8.16
C LYS A 69 -23.14 7.20 9.67
N HIS A 70 -21.92 6.98 10.12
CA HIS A 70 -21.53 6.89 11.52
C HIS A 70 -20.41 7.88 11.83
N ASP A 71 -20.18 8.14 13.11
CA ASP A 71 -19.12 9.03 13.57
C ASP A 71 -17.73 8.44 13.22
N LEU A 72 -16.86 9.30 12.73
CA LEU A 72 -15.45 9.01 12.55
C LEU A 72 -14.65 10.10 13.27
N ASN A 73 -14.00 9.71 14.35
CA ASN A 73 -13.12 10.58 15.13
C ASN A 73 -11.66 10.12 14.94
N VAL A 74 -10.75 11.07 14.89
CA VAL A 74 -9.32 10.78 14.76
C VAL A 74 -8.59 11.33 15.98
N PHE A 75 -7.80 10.48 16.62
CA PHE A 75 -7.00 10.80 17.81
C PHE A 75 -5.51 10.68 17.46
N LEU A 76 -4.73 11.70 17.80
CA LEU A 76 -3.29 11.72 17.54
C LEU A 76 -2.54 11.50 18.86
N VAL A 77 -1.61 10.55 18.84
CA VAL A 77 -0.76 10.19 19.97
C VAL A 77 0.66 10.62 19.70
N GLU A 78 1.16 11.48 20.59
CA GLU A 78 2.56 11.88 20.62
C GLU A 78 3.32 10.94 21.55
N VAL A 79 4.37 10.30 21.04
CA VAL A 79 5.26 9.41 21.78
C VAL A 79 6.67 9.96 21.79
N GLU A 80 7.53 9.43 22.64
CA GLU A 80 8.93 9.86 22.73
C GLU A 80 9.62 9.77 21.37
N SER A 81 10.10 10.90 20.86
CA SER A 81 10.61 11.05 19.50
C SER A 81 11.79 10.14 19.17
N GLU A 82 12.66 9.87 20.15
CA GLU A 82 13.83 8.99 19.98
C GLU A 82 13.40 7.53 19.77
N LYS A 83 12.46 7.03 20.59
CA LYS A 83 11.91 5.67 20.43
C LYS A 83 11.15 5.51 19.11
N LEU A 84 10.36 6.54 18.76
CA LEU A 84 9.64 6.53 17.50
C LEU A 84 10.59 6.49 16.29
N ALA A 85 11.64 7.31 16.33
CA ALA A 85 12.65 7.34 15.27
C ALA A 85 13.42 6.01 15.16
N MET A 86 13.75 5.39 16.30
CA MET A 86 14.40 4.07 16.34
C MET A 86 13.50 2.97 15.77
N GLY A 87 12.23 2.94 16.16
CA GLY A 87 11.24 2.01 15.63
C GLY A 87 10.99 2.21 14.13
N ASP A 88 10.85 3.45 13.66
CA ASP A 88 10.66 3.79 12.24
C ASP A 88 11.88 3.42 11.39
N TRP A 89 13.09 3.61 11.92
CA TRP A 89 14.31 3.17 11.24
C TRP A 89 14.29 1.65 11.05
N PHE A 90 14.04 0.91 12.11
CA PHE A 90 14.00 -0.55 12.07
C PHE A 90 12.89 -1.09 11.16
N CYS A 91 11.70 -0.53 11.25
CA CYS A 91 10.61 -0.84 10.34
C CYS A 91 10.95 -0.59 8.87
N THR A 92 11.68 0.50 8.58
CA THR A 92 12.01 0.88 7.20
C THR A 92 13.17 0.10 6.62
N HIS A 93 14.22 -0.17 7.41
CA HIS A 93 15.49 -0.70 6.90
C HIS A 93 15.67 -2.20 7.14
N TYR A 94 14.88 -2.76 8.05
CA TYR A 94 14.96 -4.19 8.35
C TYR A 94 13.65 -4.92 8.10
N ILE A 95 12.56 -4.56 8.80
CA ILE A 95 11.28 -5.29 8.72
C ILE A 95 10.67 -5.18 7.32
N TRP A 96 10.58 -3.97 6.76
CA TRP A 96 10.03 -3.76 5.44
C TRP A 96 10.76 -4.56 4.33
N PRO A 97 12.10 -4.50 4.21
CA PRO A 97 12.80 -5.35 3.26
C PRO A 97 12.59 -6.85 3.53
N LEU A 98 12.65 -7.28 4.79
CA LEU A 98 12.45 -8.68 5.17
C LEU A 98 11.10 -9.22 4.70
N LEU A 99 10.02 -8.49 4.98
CA LEU A 99 8.66 -8.87 4.57
C LEU A 99 8.47 -8.89 3.04
N HIS A 100 9.34 -8.22 2.29
CA HIS A 100 9.29 -8.15 0.83
C HIS A 100 10.35 -9.03 0.15
N ASP A 101 10.93 -10.01 0.84
CA ASP A 101 12.00 -10.90 0.34
C ASP A 101 13.22 -10.13 -0.22
N LEU A 102 13.50 -8.94 0.32
CA LEU A 102 14.67 -8.14 -0.03
C LEU A 102 15.81 -8.36 0.95
N PRO A 103 17.07 -8.10 0.53
CA PRO A 103 18.22 -8.18 1.43
C PRO A 103 18.05 -7.26 2.65
N VAL A 104 18.38 -7.77 3.82
CA VAL A 104 18.40 -7.03 5.09
C VAL A 104 19.85 -6.80 5.56
N PRO A 105 20.13 -5.69 6.26
CA PRO A 105 21.43 -5.46 6.83
C PRO A 105 21.73 -6.46 7.97
N GLU A 106 23.01 -6.71 8.23
CA GLU A 106 23.42 -7.42 9.45
C GLU A 106 23.22 -6.49 10.65
N LEU A 107 22.71 -7.06 11.74
CA LEU A 107 22.52 -6.35 13.01
C LEU A 107 23.44 -6.96 14.09
N ILE A 108 23.74 -6.16 15.09
CA ILE A 108 24.40 -6.62 16.32
C ILE A 108 23.29 -6.98 17.32
N ASP A 109 23.37 -8.14 17.99
CA ASP A 109 22.34 -8.65 18.91
C ASP A 109 21.82 -7.61 19.93
N GLU A 110 22.71 -6.80 20.52
CA GLU A 110 22.31 -5.74 21.48
C GLU A 110 21.46 -4.65 20.84
N THR A 111 21.66 -4.36 19.55
CA THR A 111 20.86 -3.39 18.81
C THR A 111 19.48 -3.94 18.46
N LEU A 112 19.35 -5.23 18.21
CA LEU A 112 18.08 -5.86 17.90
C LEU A 112 17.07 -5.71 19.06
N GLU A 113 17.51 -6.01 20.29
CA GLU A 113 16.63 -5.88 21.46
C GLU A 113 16.25 -4.42 21.76
N GLN A 114 17.13 -3.46 21.49
CA GLN A 114 16.80 -2.04 21.59
C GLN A 114 15.67 -1.65 20.63
N HIS A 115 15.71 -2.14 19.38
CA HIS A 115 14.65 -1.91 18.40
C HIS A 115 13.33 -2.56 18.82
N PHE A 116 13.35 -3.79 19.32
CA PHE A 116 12.17 -4.46 19.85
C PHE A 116 11.54 -3.67 21.01
N ASN A 117 12.37 -3.17 21.93
CA ASN A 117 11.89 -2.37 23.06
C ASN A 117 11.31 -1.02 22.62
N ALA A 118 11.87 -0.40 21.58
CA ALA A 118 11.31 0.81 20.99
C ALA A 118 9.91 0.56 20.41
N ILE A 119 9.73 -0.54 19.65
CA ILE A 119 8.42 -0.92 19.08
C ILE A 119 7.43 -1.29 20.19
N ARG A 120 7.84 -2.07 21.20
CA ARG A 120 6.97 -2.41 22.33
C ARG A 120 6.51 -1.15 23.09
N SER A 121 7.43 -0.20 23.35
CA SER A 121 7.10 1.05 24.05
C SER A 121 6.11 1.89 23.28
N THR A 122 6.35 2.15 21.99
CA THR A 122 5.44 2.95 21.15
C THR A 122 4.09 2.26 20.96
N SER A 123 4.07 0.91 20.84
CA SER A 123 2.84 0.12 20.77
C SER A 123 2.03 0.23 22.06
N ARG A 124 2.69 0.19 23.22
CA ARG A 124 2.03 0.32 24.51
C ARG A 124 1.41 1.69 24.72
N GLU A 125 2.14 2.75 24.34
CA GLU A 125 1.64 4.13 24.43
C GLU A 125 0.45 4.33 23.48
N LEU A 126 0.53 3.85 22.24
CA LEU A 126 -0.57 3.93 21.27
C LEU A 126 -1.81 3.15 21.74
N ALA A 127 -1.63 1.92 22.21
CA ALA A 127 -2.73 1.11 22.70
C ALA A 127 -3.41 1.75 23.91
N ALA A 128 -2.64 2.24 24.89
CA ALA A 128 -3.18 2.87 26.09
C ALA A 128 -4.01 4.14 25.79
N GLU A 129 -3.59 4.95 24.83
CA GLU A 129 -4.35 6.13 24.38
C GLU A 129 -5.53 5.76 23.45
N GLY A 130 -5.48 4.61 22.78
CA GLY A 130 -6.53 4.12 21.88
C GLY A 130 -7.67 3.38 22.60
N ILE A 131 -7.52 3.12 23.91
CA ILE A 131 -8.56 2.44 24.69
C ILE A 131 -9.68 3.42 25.04
N ASP A 132 -10.90 3.08 24.66
CA ASP A 132 -12.14 3.70 25.16
C ASP A 132 -13.07 2.57 25.65
N ILE A 133 -13.65 2.77 26.85
CA ILE A 133 -14.58 1.81 27.45
C ILE A 133 -15.81 1.54 26.55
N ASN A 134 -16.14 2.47 25.66
CA ASN A 134 -17.24 2.34 24.72
C ASN A 134 -16.88 1.57 23.44
N ASN A 135 -15.60 1.25 23.20
CA ASN A 135 -15.22 0.44 22.06
C ASN A 135 -15.67 -1.01 22.26
N ASP A 136 -16.34 -1.55 21.26
CA ASP A 136 -16.79 -2.95 21.25
C ASP A 136 -15.65 -3.90 20.84
N GLY A 137 -14.59 -3.38 20.21
CA GLY A 137 -13.37 -4.11 19.85
C GLY A 137 -12.37 -3.21 19.14
N TYR A 138 -11.25 -3.80 18.70
CA TYR A 138 -10.10 -3.08 18.15
C TYR A 138 -9.64 -3.67 16.81
N PHE A 139 -9.45 -2.79 15.84
CA PHE A 139 -8.88 -3.10 14.51
C PHE A 139 -7.49 -2.50 14.37
N VAL A 140 -6.46 -3.34 14.42
CA VAL A 140 -5.04 -2.96 14.38
C VAL A 140 -4.47 -3.16 12.99
N ASN A 141 -3.74 -2.18 12.47
CA ASN A 141 -3.33 -2.15 11.08
C ASN A 141 -1.81 -2.10 10.90
N ASP A 142 -1.32 -3.10 10.20
CA ASP A 142 0.00 -3.25 9.59
C ASP A 142 1.14 -3.59 10.57
N PHE A 143 2.25 -4.09 10.00
CA PHE A 143 3.38 -4.71 10.71
C PHE A 143 4.04 -3.80 11.76
N GLN A 144 4.02 -2.47 11.57
CA GLN A 144 4.56 -1.51 12.54
C GLN A 144 3.88 -1.60 13.90
N LEU A 145 2.64 -2.06 13.91
CA LEU A 145 1.80 -2.19 15.10
C LEU A 145 1.62 -3.65 15.56
N SER A 146 2.50 -4.56 15.11
CA SER A 146 2.42 -5.98 15.44
C SER A 146 2.35 -6.28 16.93
N GLN A 147 2.92 -5.40 17.80
CA GLN A 147 2.92 -5.57 19.25
C GLN A 147 1.71 -4.91 19.95
N VAL A 148 0.88 -4.18 19.22
CA VAL A 148 -0.33 -3.54 19.77
C VAL A 148 -1.36 -4.57 20.26
N PRO A 149 -1.64 -5.68 19.54
CA PRO A 149 -2.58 -6.69 20.02
C PRO A 149 -2.21 -7.27 21.38
N THR A 150 -0.91 -7.53 21.65
CA THR A 150 -0.44 -8.00 22.96
C THR A 150 -0.80 -7.00 24.07
N THR A 151 -0.54 -5.72 23.84
CA THR A 151 -0.87 -4.68 24.84
C THR A 151 -2.39 -4.54 25.05
N LEU A 152 -3.16 -4.56 23.96
CA LEU A 152 -4.62 -4.50 24.05
C LEU A 152 -5.17 -5.71 24.82
N ARG A 153 -4.63 -6.91 24.60
CA ARG A 153 -5.04 -8.13 25.32
C ARG A 153 -4.72 -8.04 26.82
N GLU A 154 -3.58 -7.41 27.19
CA GLU A 154 -3.25 -7.16 28.60
C GLU A 154 -4.21 -6.16 29.27
N LEU A 155 -4.60 -5.10 28.56
CA LEU A 155 -5.40 -4.00 29.11
C LEU A 155 -6.92 -4.27 29.02
N GLU A 156 -7.36 -4.91 27.94
CA GLU A 156 -8.76 -5.21 27.60
C GLU A 156 -8.93 -6.70 27.24
N PRO A 157 -8.76 -7.64 28.20
CA PRO A 157 -8.63 -9.07 27.94
C PRO A 157 -9.83 -9.72 27.23
N ASN A 158 -11.01 -9.11 27.33
CA ASN A 158 -12.25 -9.66 26.78
C ASN A 158 -12.74 -8.95 25.49
N LYS A 159 -12.02 -7.94 25.02
CA LYS A 159 -12.43 -7.22 23.80
C LYS A 159 -11.91 -7.92 22.55
N PRO A 160 -12.72 -8.09 21.51
CA PRO A 160 -12.29 -8.60 20.22
C PRO A 160 -11.17 -7.75 19.61
N ILE A 161 -10.15 -8.41 19.09
CA ILE A 161 -9.02 -7.78 18.40
C ILE A 161 -8.87 -8.41 17.02
N THR A 162 -8.98 -7.61 15.96
CA THR A 162 -8.63 -8.01 14.61
C THR A 162 -7.34 -7.29 14.20
N PHE A 163 -6.39 -8.03 13.66
CA PHE A 163 -5.14 -7.49 13.11
C PHE A 163 -5.11 -7.68 11.60
N PHE A 164 -4.76 -6.64 10.85
CA PHE A 164 -4.59 -6.74 9.40
C PHE A 164 -3.14 -6.51 9.00
N LEU A 165 -2.53 -7.51 8.33
CA LEU A 165 -1.22 -7.38 7.72
C LEU A 165 -1.37 -6.92 6.26
N HIS A 166 -1.04 -5.66 5.98
CA HIS A 166 -1.15 -5.07 4.64
C HIS A 166 0.04 -5.37 3.74
N THR A 167 1.18 -5.77 4.31
CA THR A 167 2.38 -6.20 3.60
C THR A 167 2.32 -7.72 3.33
N PRO A 168 3.12 -8.23 2.38
CA PRO A 168 3.28 -9.67 2.25
C PRO A 168 3.93 -10.26 3.50
N TRP A 169 3.78 -11.57 3.70
CA TRP A 169 4.65 -12.36 4.56
C TRP A 169 5.77 -12.98 3.71
N PRO A 170 7.04 -13.04 4.17
CA PRO A 170 8.15 -13.48 3.32
C PRO A 170 8.01 -14.95 2.92
N LYS A 171 8.26 -15.23 1.64
CA LYS A 171 8.22 -16.59 1.06
C LYS A 171 9.51 -17.36 1.35
N SER A 172 10.61 -16.60 1.53
CA SER A 172 11.93 -17.15 1.81
C SER A 172 12.41 -16.62 3.15
N ILE A 173 12.46 -17.50 4.16
CA ILE A 173 13.02 -17.13 5.44
C ILE A 173 14.55 -17.18 5.30
N PRO A 174 15.26 -16.05 5.46
CA PRO A 174 16.72 -16.06 5.46
C PRO A 174 17.24 -17.01 6.54
N SER A 175 18.32 -17.74 6.28
CA SER A 175 19.00 -18.56 7.29
C SER A 175 19.67 -17.74 8.41
N ASN A 176 19.56 -16.42 8.35
CA ASN A 176 20.02 -15.48 9.36
C ASN A 176 19.14 -15.57 10.61
N THR A 177 19.76 -15.89 11.75
CA THR A 177 19.08 -16.00 13.04
C THR A 177 18.31 -14.75 13.45
N ASP A 178 18.81 -13.55 13.11
CA ASP A 178 18.15 -12.29 13.45
C ASP A 178 16.88 -12.08 12.64
N ALA A 179 16.85 -12.48 11.37
CA ALA A 179 15.64 -12.43 10.57
C ALA A 179 14.53 -13.33 11.14
N ILE A 180 14.91 -14.52 11.64
CA ILE A 180 13.97 -15.43 12.32
C ILE A 180 13.45 -14.77 13.60
N LYS A 181 14.33 -14.23 14.46
CA LYS A 181 13.93 -13.53 15.70
C LYS A 181 12.97 -12.35 15.41
N VAL A 182 13.19 -11.61 14.31
CA VAL A 182 12.31 -10.51 13.90
C VAL A 182 10.94 -11.02 13.47
N LEU A 183 10.88 -12.09 12.67
CA LEU A 183 9.60 -12.70 12.27
C LEU A 183 8.87 -13.31 13.48
N GLU A 184 9.56 -13.96 14.39
CA GLU A 184 9.01 -14.46 15.66
C GLU A 184 8.46 -13.30 16.51
N PHE A 185 9.18 -12.18 16.60
CA PHE A 185 8.72 -11.00 17.31
C PHE A 185 7.42 -10.45 16.69
N LEU A 186 7.35 -10.31 15.37
CA LEU A 186 6.13 -9.85 14.69
C LEU A 186 4.97 -10.83 14.92
N ALA A 187 5.21 -12.12 14.67
CA ALA A 187 4.19 -13.16 14.81
C ALA A 187 3.65 -13.27 16.24
N THR A 188 4.52 -13.23 17.26
CA THR A 188 4.11 -13.28 18.67
C THR A 188 3.10 -12.19 19.02
N GLY A 189 3.34 -10.97 18.56
CA GLY A 189 2.41 -9.87 18.81
C GLY A 189 1.10 -10.00 18.02
N MET A 190 1.18 -10.40 16.76
CA MET A 190 -0.01 -10.61 15.90
C MET A 190 -0.90 -11.73 16.45
N LEU A 191 -0.33 -12.83 16.97
CA LEU A 191 -1.04 -13.97 17.55
C LEU A 191 -1.80 -13.64 18.85
N SER A 192 -1.66 -12.43 19.39
CA SER A 192 -2.52 -11.93 20.48
C SER A 192 -3.87 -11.41 20.00
N ALA A 193 -4.12 -11.33 18.69
CA ALA A 193 -5.41 -11.01 18.09
C ALA A 193 -6.31 -12.26 18.00
N ASP A 194 -7.62 -12.06 17.90
CA ASP A 194 -8.60 -13.14 17.66
C ASP A 194 -8.69 -13.49 16.17
N VAL A 195 -8.51 -12.48 15.29
CA VAL A 195 -8.50 -12.63 13.84
C VAL A 195 -7.27 -11.93 13.26
N ILE A 196 -6.58 -12.61 12.34
CA ILE A 196 -5.50 -12.03 11.55
C ILE A 196 -5.91 -12.06 10.08
N GLU A 197 -6.00 -10.89 9.46
CA GLU A 197 -6.36 -10.73 8.06
C GLU A 197 -5.11 -10.50 7.18
N PHE A 198 -5.15 -11.05 5.98
CA PHE A 198 -4.11 -10.96 4.96
C PHE A 198 -4.69 -10.49 3.62
N GLN A 199 -3.82 -9.93 2.76
CA GLN A 199 -4.20 -9.54 1.40
C GLN A 199 -4.38 -10.74 0.46
N THR A 200 -3.63 -11.82 0.67
CA THR A 200 -3.65 -12.98 -0.24
C THR A 200 -3.62 -14.31 0.52
N HIS A 201 -4.13 -15.35 -0.13
CA HIS A 201 -3.99 -16.73 0.39
C HIS A 201 -2.53 -17.16 0.55
N ASN A 202 -1.63 -16.65 -0.32
CA ASN A 202 -0.22 -16.98 -0.21
C ASN A 202 0.40 -16.39 1.05
N ASP A 203 0.09 -15.13 1.38
CA ASP A 203 0.61 -14.49 2.59
C ASP A 203 0.10 -15.19 3.86
N LEU A 204 -1.17 -15.58 3.86
CA LEU A 204 -1.75 -16.38 4.93
C LEU A 204 -1.01 -17.72 5.09
N GLN A 205 -0.81 -18.44 3.99
CA GLN A 205 -0.15 -19.75 3.99
C GLN A 205 1.30 -19.66 4.50
N GLU A 206 2.07 -18.65 4.03
CA GLU A 206 3.45 -18.46 4.46
C GLU A 206 3.53 -18.08 5.95
N PHE A 207 2.60 -17.26 6.44
CA PHE A 207 2.48 -16.96 7.87
C PHE A 207 2.13 -18.22 8.69
N GLU A 208 1.12 -18.97 8.28
CA GLU A 208 0.70 -20.22 8.93
C GLU A 208 1.87 -21.22 9.00
N ASN A 209 2.56 -21.43 7.88
CA ASN A 209 3.74 -22.31 7.81
C ASN A 209 4.85 -21.84 8.75
N PHE A 210 5.08 -20.52 8.82
CA PHE A 210 6.07 -19.95 9.73
C PHE A 210 5.72 -20.28 11.18
N VAL A 211 4.49 -20.03 11.62
CA VAL A 211 4.04 -20.28 12.99
C VAL A 211 4.19 -21.77 13.34
N ILE A 212 3.73 -22.67 12.47
CA ILE A 212 3.80 -24.13 12.71
C ILE A 212 5.26 -24.62 12.83
N THR A 213 6.19 -24.03 12.10
CA THR A 213 7.60 -24.46 12.05
C THR A 213 8.50 -23.80 13.09
N HIS A 214 8.01 -22.80 13.83
CA HIS A 214 8.76 -22.05 14.85
C HIS A 214 8.11 -22.08 16.22
N PRO A 215 8.08 -23.24 16.93
CA PRO A 215 7.59 -23.29 18.31
C PRO A 215 8.44 -22.38 19.23
N PRO A 216 7.86 -21.70 20.24
CA PRO A 216 6.55 -21.99 20.81
C PRO A 216 5.37 -21.21 20.22
N LEU A 217 5.45 -20.67 19.00
CA LEU A 217 4.33 -20.00 18.37
C LEU A 217 3.19 -20.99 18.11
N GLU A 218 1.94 -20.59 18.37
CA GLU A 218 0.76 -21.43 18.25
C GLU A 218 -0.40 -20.62 17.64
N LEU A 219 -1.25 -21.31 16.87
CA LEU A 219 -2.46 -20.73 16.24
C LEU A 219 -3.72 -20.96 17.08
N GLU A 220 -3.58 -21.54 18.27
CA GLU A 220 -4.73 -21.84 19.12
C GLU A 220 -5.52 -20.58 19.47
N GLY A 221 -6.82 -20.59 19.17
CA GLY A 221 -7.72 -19.45 19.41
C GLY A 221 -7.63 -18.32 18.41
N VAL A 222 -6.78 -18.42 17.37
CA VAL A 222 -6.62 -17.39 16.34
C VAL A 222 -7.24 -17.85 15.01
N THR A 223 -8.05 -17.00 14.40
CA THR A 223 -8.60 -17.22 13.06
C THR A 223 -7.74 -16.49 12.03
N LEU A 224 -7.31 -17.19 10.98
CA LEU A 224 -6.61 -16.59 9.84
C LEU A 224 -7.57 -16.42 8.66
N GLU A 225 -7.64 -15.23 8.09
CA GLU A 225 -8.57 -14.92 6.99
C GLU A 225 -7.87 -14.14 5.86
N VAL A 226 -8.40 -14.31 4.64
CA VAL A 226 -8.00 -13.52 3.47
C VAL A 226 -9.10 -12.52 3.17
N ASN A 227 -8.78 -11.23 3.28
CA ASN A 227 -9.72 -10.14 3.08
C ASN A 227 -9.05 -8.99 2.30
N PRO A 228 -8.81 -9.16 0.98
CA PRO A 228 -8.06 -8.18 0.20
C PRO A 228 -8.75 -6.83 0.15
N VAL A 229 -8.03 -5.76 0.48
CA VAL A 229 -8.54 -4.39 0.39
C VAL A 229 -8.95 -4.07 -1.05
N SER A 230 -10.01 -3.28 -1.22
CA SER A 230 -10.46 -2.85 -2.53
C SER A 230 -10.56 -1.33 -2.66
N VAL A 231 -11.21 -0.84 -3.70
CA VAL A 231 -11.37 0.57 -4.01
C VAL A 231 -12.83 0.97 -3.98
N ASP A 232 -13.10 2.22 -3.63
CA ASP A 232 -14.45 2.80 -3.72
C ASP A 232 -14.77 3.11 -5.17
N VAL A 233 -15.47 2.18 -5.81
CA VAL A 233 -15.83 2.26 -7.23
C VAL A 233 -16.69 3.48 -7.51
N GLN A 234 -17.65 3.81 -6.64
CA GLN A 234 -18.56 4.93 -6.84
C GLN A 234 -17.81 6.26 -6.75
N THR A 235 -17.00 6.46 -5.74
CA THR A 235 -16.18 7.66 -5.57
C THR A 235 -15.19 7.83 -6.72
N LEU A 236 -14.53 6.76 -7.17
CA LEU A 236 -13.60 6.82 -8.31
C LEU A 236 -14.30 7.27 -9.59
N GLN A 237 -15.47 6.73 -9.89
CA GLN A 237 -16.25 7.07 -11.10
C GLN A 237 -16.91 8.46 -11.04
N ALA A 238 -17.17 8.98 -9.85
CA ALA A 238 -17.77 10.29 -9.66
C ALA A 238 -16.76 11.45 -9.70
N GLN A 239 -15.45 11.17 -9.74
CA GLN A 239 -14.43 12.22 -9.76
C GLN A 239 -14.53 13.07 -11.01
N PRO A 240 -14.50 14.44 -10.87
CA PRO A 240 -14.51 15.32 -12.03
C PRO A 240 -13.19 15.18 -12.81
N LEU A 241 -13.28 14.66 -14.02
CA LEU A 241 -12.18 14.54 -14.98
C LEU A 241 -12.70 15.03 -16.35
N PRO A 242 -11.95 15.76 -17.16
CA PRO A 242 -10.52 16.09 -17.08
C PRO A 242 -10.20 17.33 -16.22
N ILE A 243 -8.94 17.40 -15.76
CA ILE A 243 -8.40 18.55 -15.04
C ILE A 243 -7.83 19.55 -16.07
N GLU A 244 -8.14 20.84 -15.93
CA GLU A 244 -7.55 21.89 -16.77
C GLU A 244 -6.01 21.88 -16.69
N GLY A 245 -5.35 22.00 -17.86
CA GLY A 245 -3.89 22.05 -17.97
C GLY A 245 -3.17 20.69 -18.01
N THR A 246 -3.90 19.57 -17.97
CA THR A 246 -3.29 18.28 -18.27
C THR A 246 -3.11 18.07 -19.76
N MET A 247 -1.98 17.45 -20.12
CA MET A 247 -1.63 17.20 -21.51
C MET A 247 -2.66 16.24 -22.15
N THR A 248 -3.33 16.70 -23.18
CA THR A 248 -4.24 15.86 -23.97
C THR A 248 -3.40 14.97 -24.89
N LEU A 249 -3.52 13.65 -24.72
CA LEU A 249 -2.96 12.70 -25.69
C LEU A 249 -3.77 12.80 -27.00
N LEU A 250 -3.08 12.78 -28.12
CA LEU A 250 -3.72 12.65 -29.42
C LEU A 250 -4.25 11.22 -29.58
N GLU A 251 -5.25 11.01 -30.44
CA GLU A 251 -5.90 9.71 -30.63
C GLU A 251 -4.94 8.59 -31.08
N ASP A 252 -3.89 8.97 -31.81
CA ASP A 252 -2.84 8.10 -32.35
C ASP A 252 -1.63 7.92 -31.42
N GLU A 253 -1.60 8.59 -30.27
CA GLU A 253 -0.53 8.46 -29.27
C GLU A 253 -0.82 7.30 -28.31
N ILE A 254 0.25 6.55 -27.95
CA ILE A 254 0.18 5.43 -27.02
C ILE A 254 0.68 5.86 -25.64
N SER A 255 -0.13 5.63 -24.63
CA SER A 255 0.16 5.98 -23.24
C SER A 255 0.57 4.76 -22.40
N TYR A 256 1.78 4.81 -21.86
CA TYR A 256 2.27 3.94 -20.81
C TYR A 256 2.28 4.73 -19.52
N VAL A 257 1.75 4.14 -18.45
CA VAL A 257 1.64 4.83 -17.14
C VAL A 257 2.26 3.96 -16.06
N HIS A 258 3.04 4.57 -15.18
CA HIS A 258 3.55 3.98 -13.96
C HIS A 258 3.32 4.94 -12.80
N ILE A 259 2.55 4.52 -11.81
CA ILE A 259 2.22 5.31 -10.62
C ILE A 259 2.75 4.59 -9.39
N ALA A 260 3.63 5.24 -8.63
CA ALA A 260 4.26 4.62 -7.48
C ALA A 260 4.73 5.65 -6.46
N ARG A 261 4.98 5.19 -5.23
CA ARG A 261 5.91 5.87 -4.34
C ARG A 261 7.34 5.61 -4.82
N SER A 262 8.27 6.54 -4.53
CA SER A 262 9.70 6.30 -4.73
C SER A 262 10.22 5.28 -3.69
N ASP A 263 9.93 4.01 -3.94
CA ASP A 263 10.27 2.88 -3.08
C ASP A 263 10.97 1.80 -3.93
N PRO A 264 12.06 1.18 -3.44
CA PRO A 264 12.79 0.15 -4.19
C PRO A 264 11.91 -0.98 -4.69
N ILE A 265 10.91 -1.42 -3.91
CA ILE A 265 10.01 -2.50 -4.29
C ILE A 265 9.18 -2.20 -5.53
N LYS A 266 8.97 -0.93 -5.87
CA LYS A 266 8.14 -0.53 -7.03
C LYS A 266 8.85 -0.68 -8.37
N ASN A 267 10.14 -0.99 -8.37
CA ASN A 267 10.93 -1.38 -9.53
C ASN A 267 10.91 -0.35 -10.68
N THR A 268 10.86 0.95 -10.32
CA THR A 268 10.72 2.05 -11.29
C THR A 268 11.90 2.12 -12.27
N LEU A 269 13.12 1.83 -11.82
CA LEU A 269 14.31 1.84 -12.69
C LEU A 269 14.21 0.78 -13.80
N ALA A 270 13.79 -0.44 -13.46
CA ALA A 270 13.58 -1.49 -14.46
C ALA A 270 12.41 -1.16 -15.41
N THR A 271 11.36 -0.49 -14.91
CA THR A 271 10.24 0.00 -15.75
C THR A 271 10.72 1.01 -16.79
N ILE A 272 11.57 1.98 -16.40
CA ILE A 272 12.16 2.96 -17.33
C ILE A 272 13.02 2.26 -18.38
N ALA A 273 13.89 1.35 -17.94
CA ALA A 273 14.76 0.60 -18.83
C ALA A 273 13.96 -0.29 -19.81
N ALA A 274 12.90 -0.95 -19.33
CA ALA A 274 12.00 -1.77 -20.16
C ALA A 274 11.31 -0.96 -21.26
N PHE A 275 10.78 0.22 -20.92
CA PHE A 275 10.18 1.10 -21.92
C PHE A 275 11.23 1.59 -22.93
N THR A 276 12.45 1.90 -22.48
CA THR A 276 13.55 2.32 -23.36
C THR A 276 13.92 1.21 -24.34
N GLU A 277 14.07 -0.02 -23.86
CA GLU A 277 14.34 -1.20 -24.67
C GLU A 277 13.23 -1.44 -25.71
N LEU A 278 11.97 -1.37 -25.28
CA LEU A 278 10.80 -1.48 -26.16
C LEU A 278 10.81 -0.38 -27.26
N ALA A 279 11.04 0.87 -26.88
CA ALA A 279 11.05 1.99 -27.81
C ALA A 279 12.21 1.88 -28.83
N MET A 280 13.38 1.42 -28.42
CA MET A 280 14.52 1.16 -29.31
C MET A 280 14.23 0.02 -30.31
N HIS A 281 13.50 -1.02 -29.86
CA HIS A 281 13.12 -2.13 -30.73
C HIS A 281 12.25 -1.67 -31.93
N PHE A 282 11.41 -0.68 -31.74
CA PHE A 282 10.50 -0.15 -32.74
C PHE A 282 10.98 1.13 -33.43
N THR A 283 12.27 1.45 -33.39
CA THR A 283 12.83 2.68 -33.97
C THR A 283 12.38 2.85 -35.44
N GLY A 284 11.68 3.95 -35.73
CA GLY A 284 11.16 4.27 -37.07
C GLY A 284 9.78 3.70 -37.44
N SER A 285 9.19 2.81 -36.64
CA SER A 285 7.85 2.22 -36.88
C SER A 285 6.90 2.30 -35.68
N MET A 286 7.36 2.77 -34.53
CA MET A 286 6.53 2.90 -33.32
C MET A 286 5.63 4.14 -33.44
N PRO A 287 4.31 4.01 -33.24
CA PRO A 287 3.46 5.15 -32.99
C PRO A 287 4.02 6.02 -31.85
N ARG A 288 3.76 7.31 -31.88
CA ARG A 288 4.23 8.23 -30.83
C ARG A 288 3.79 7.73 -29.46
N SER A 289 4.74 7.44 -28.60
CA SER A 289 4.51 6.70 -27.33
C SER A 289 5.15 7.42 -26.17
N TYR A 290 4.43 7.52 -25.07
CA TYR A 290 4.90 8.18 -23.86
C TYR A 290 4.83 7.26 -22.66
N LEU A 291 5.89 7.27 -21.85
CA LEU A 291 5.90 6.73 -20.50
C LEU A 291 5.75 7.88 -19.50
N ASP A 292 4.61 7.94 -18.83
CA ASP A 292 4.36 8.87 -17.74
C ASP A 292 4.63 8.19 -16.40
N LEU A 293 5.59 8.73 -15.67
CA LEU A 293 5.96 8.29 -14.33
C LEU A 293 5.40 9.27 -13.30
N TYR A 294 4.39 8.85 -12.54
CA TYR A 294 3.84 9.63 -11.42
C TYR A 294 4.43 9.10 -10.12
N LEU A 295 5.38 9.84 -9.55
CA LEU A 295 6.13 9.38 -8.39
C LEU A 295 5.89 10.28 -7.17
N VAL A 296 5.40 9.67 -6.10
CA VAL A 296 5.28 10.31 -4.80
C VAL A 296 6.58 10.08 -4.02
N PRO A 297 7.34 11.14 -3.65
CA PRO A 297 8.50 10.99 -2.78
C PRO A 297 8.12 10.30 -1.48
N SER A 298 8.87 9.28 -1.10
CA SER A 298 8.62 8.47 0.09
C SER A 298 9.86 8.43 0.96
N ARG A 299 9.69 8.49 2.28
CA ARG A 299 10.77 8.29 3.26
C ARG A 299 12.00 9.18 3.01
N GLN A 300 11.79 10.44 2.59
CA GLN A 300 12.86 11.37 2.18
C GLN A 300 13.78 11.81 3.33
N GLN A 301 13.49 11.46 4.56
CA GLN A 301 14.42 11.61 5.69
C GLN A 301 15.62 10.65 5.61
N TRP A 302 15.57 9.60 4.76
CA TRP A 302 16.60 8.60 4.61
C TRP A 302 17.40 8.78 3.31
N ALA A 303 18.75 8.75 3.40
CA ALA A 303 19.66 9.05 2.31
C ALA A 303 19.50 8.10 1.10
N GLU A 304 19.20 6.81 1.34
CA GLU A 304 18.99 5.81 0.30
C GLU A 304 17.73 6.08 -0.54
N TYR A 305 16.65 6.62 0.07
CA TYR A 305 15.44 7.02 -0.66
C TYR A 305 15.66 8.30 -1.45
N GLN A 306 16.46 9.24 -0.94
CA GLN A 306 16.92 10.42 -1.71
C GLN A 306 17.79 9.98 -2.89
N SER A 307 18.72 9.04 -2.66
CA SER A 307 19.56 8.46 -3.69
C SER A 307 18.74 7.78 -4.79
N LEU A 308 17.72 7.00 -4.41
CA LEU A 308 16.83 6.36 -5.37
C LEU A 308 16.13 7.40 -6.28
N MET A 309 15.60 8.48 -5.71
CA MET A 309 14.99 9.56 -6.52
C MET A 309 15.99 10.19 -7.49
N SER A 310 17.23 10.40 -7.04
CA SER A 310 18.31 10.91 -7.90
C SER A 310 18.64 9.93 -9.04
N GLN A 311 18.74 8.64 -8.74
CA GLN A 311 18.97 7.59 -9.74
C GLN A 311 17.81 7.49 -10.75
N ILE A 312 16.57 7.61 -10.32
CA ILE A 312 15.40 7.62 -11.20
C ILE A 312 15.47 8.83 -12.16
N THR A 313 15.76 10.02 -11.63
CA THR A 313 15.87 11.24 -12.45
C THR A 313 16.99 11.14 -13.47
N GLU A 314 18.15 10.62 -13.07
CA GLU A 314 19.30 10.37 -13.97
C GLU A 314 18.94 9.32 -15.04
N CYS A 315 18.26 8.24 -14.66
CA CYS A 315 17.82 7.18 -15.57
C CYS A 315 16.87 7.74 -16.65
N VAL A 316 15.90 8.57 -16.26
CA VAL A 316 14.99 9.25 -17.20
C VAL A 316 15.79 10.13 -18.17
N GLY A 317 16.75 10.92 -17.69
CA GLY A 317 17.60 11.77 -18.53
C GLY A 317 18.41 10.96 -19.53
N LYS A 318 19.07 9.88 -19.10
CA LYS A 318 19.86 8.98 -19.95
C LYS A 318 18.98 8.29 -21.00
N SER A 319 17.82 7.77 -20.60
CA SER A 319 16.88 7.10 -21.51
C SER A 319 16.33 8.04 -22.57
N ASN A 320 15.95 9.27 -22.21
CA ASN A 320 15.50 10.28 -23.17
C ASN A 320 16.61 10.68 -24.14
N ALA A 321 17.87 10.76 -23.69
CA ALA A 321 19.02 11.00 -24.57
C ALA A 321 19.23 9.85 -25.57
N GLN A 322 19.12 8.59 -25.14
CA GLN A 322 19.19 7.41 -26.03
C GLN A 322 18.07 7.40 -27.07
N LEU A 323 16.88 7.87 -26.69
CA LEU A 323 15.69 7.93 -27.56
C LEU A 323 15.56 9.25 -28.34
N SER A 324 16.60 10.08 -28.37
CA SER A 324 16.58 11.41 -29.04
C SER A 324 16.26 11.36 -30.53
N SER A 325 16.56 10.24 -31.21
CA SER A 325 16.21 10.01 -32.63
C SER A 325 14.71 9.99 -32.90
N LEU A 326 13.86 9.83 -31.88
CA LEU A 326 12.41 9.91 -32.02
C LEU A 326 11.89 11.34 -32.29
N GLY A 327 12.71 12.37 -32.02
CA GLY A 327 12.34 13.77 -32.25
C GLY A 327 11.37 14.38 -31.22
N TYR A 328 11.13 13.66 -30.08
CA TYR A 328 10.34 14.13 -28.94
C TYR A 328 10.87 13.53 -27.64
N THR A 329 10.37 13.98 -26.49
CA THR A 329 10.75 13.46 -25.15
C THR A 329 9.74 12.39 -24.72
N PRO A 330 10.07 11.09 -24.85
CA PRO A 330 9.10 10.01 -24.64
C PRO A 330 8.85 9.68 -23.15
N ILE A 331 9.81 9.94 -22.25
CA ILE A 331 9.66 9.63 -20.83
C ILE A 331 9.45 10.93 -20.05
N ARG A 332 8.30 11.03 -19.38
CA ARG A 332 7.89 12.21 -18.61
C ARG A 332 7.82 11.86 -17.13
N LEU A 333 8.52 12.62 -16.30
CA LEU A 333 8.59 12.42 -14.86
C LEU A 333 7.77 13.50 -14.14
N HIS A 334 6.77 13.05 -13.38
CA HIS A 334 5.89 13.87 -12.54
C HIS A 334 6.17 13.51 -11.08
N ILE A 335 6.76 14.46 -10.34
CA ILE A 335 7.12 14.27 -8.93
C ILE A 335 6.16 15.05 -8.06
N GLY A 336 5.56 14.41 -7.08
CA GLY A 336 4.67 15.02 -6.10
C GLY A 336 3.47 14.14 -5.75
N ASN A 337 2.71 14.55 -4.73
CA ASN A 337 1.49 13.87 -4.30
C ASN A 337 0.26 14.51 -4.97
N ASP A 338 0.18 14.39 -6.30
CA ASP A 338 -0.96 14.89 -7.10
C ASP A 338 -1.83 13.71 -7.54
N TYR A 339 -2.74 13.31 -6.66
CA TYR A 339 -3.64 12.20 -6.91
C TYR A 339 -4.56 12.45 -8.10
N GLN A 340 -5.08 13.67 -8.26
CA GLN A 340 -6.02 13.97 -9.33
C GLN A 340 -5.36 13.82 -10.70
N ARG A 341 -4.13 14.30 -10.86
CA ARG A 341 -3.35 14.12 -12.07
C ARG A 341 -3.03 12.65 -12.35
N ALA A 342 -2.67 11.90 -11.33
CA ALA A 342 -2.44 10.45 -11.45
C ALA A 342 -3.73 9.71 -11.85
N ALA A 343 -4.86 10.01 -11.20
CA ALA A 343 -6.18 9.45 -11.53
C ALA A 343 -6.57 9.76 -12.98
N GLN A 344 -6.32 10.98 -13.46
CA GLN A 344 -6.58 11.33 -14.85
C GLN A 344 -5.71 10.52 -15.84
N ALA A 345 -4.45 10.28 -15.53
CA ALA A 345 -3.61 9.40 -16.36
C ALA A 345 -4.21 7.97 -16.42
N LEU A 346 -4.79 7.48 -15.32
CA LEU A 346 -5.46 6.19 -15.27
C LEU A 346 -6.72 6.10 -16.15
N THR A 347 -7.36 7.21 -16.53
CA THR A 347 -8.50 7.13 -17.46
C THR A 347 -8.08 6.79 -18.89
N ARG A 348 -6.82 7.08 -19.27
CA ARG A 348 -6.39 7.09 -20.67
C ARG A 348 -5.18 6.23 -21.00
N TYR A 349 -4.68 5.42 -20.05
CA TYR A 349 -3.55 4.56 -20.40
C TYR A 349 -3.94 3.47 -21.41
N ASP A 350 -3.01 3.16 -22.30
CA ASP A 350 -3.04 1.95 -23.10
C ASP A 350 -2.36 0.79 -22.35
N TYR A 351 -1.32 1.11 -21.54
CA TYR A 351 -0.57 0.15 -20.74
C TYR A 351 -0.28 0.74 -19.34
N LEU A 352 -0.81 0.10 -18.30
CA LEU A 352 -0.46 0.40 -16.91
C LEU A 352 0.63 -0.59 -16.44
N ILE A 353 1.76 -0.08 -15.98
CA ILE A 353 2.91 -0.89 -15.57
C ILE A 353 2.98 -0.93 -14.05
N ALA A 354 2.77 -2.11 -13.47
CA ALA A 354 2.78 -2.36 -12.03
C ALA A 354 3.68 -3.58 -11.68
N CYS A 355 4.91 -3.61 -12.22
CA CYS A 355 5.85 -4.72 -12.07
C CYS A 355 6.71 -4.59 -10.80
N SER A 356 6.08 -4.51 -9.63
CA SER A 356 6.78 -4.46 -8.34
C SER A 356 7.58 -5.73 -8.08
N LEU A 357 8.69 -5.61 -7.33
CA LEU A 357 9.50 -6.75 -6.85
C LEU A 357 8.68 -7.61 -5.87
N ALA A 358 8.00 -6.96 -4.95
CA ALA A 358 6.98 -7.50 -4.06
C ALA A 358 6.02 -6.37 -3.70
N ASP A 359 4.74 -6.70 -3.46
CA ASP A 359 3.73 -5.70 -3.09
C ASP A 359 2.56 -6.42 -2.42
N GLY A 360 2.14 -6.00 -1.24
CA GLY A 360 1.04 -6.64 -0.53
C GLY A 360 -0.25 -6.69 -1.34
N LEU A 361 -0.60 -5.57 -2.00
CA LEU A 361 -1.79 -5.52 -2.87
C LEU A 361 -1.57 -4.68 -4.13
N ASN A 362 -1.19 -3.40 -4.01
CA ASN A 362 -1.10 -2.39 -5.06
C ASN A 362 -2.46 -1.89 -5.56
N LEU A 363 -3.07 -0.96 -4.82
CA LEU A 363 -4.38 -0.36 -5.15
C LEU A 363 -4.41 0.34 -6.52
N VAL A 364 -3.27 0.82 -7.04
CA VAL A 364 -3.19 1.46 -8.37
C VAL A 364 -3.68 0.53 -9.48
N VAL A 365 -3.48 -0.79 -9.33
CA VAL A 365 -4.02 -1.80 -10.26
C VAL A 365 -5.54 -1.75 -10.29
N LYS A 366 -6.17 -1.76 -9.11
CA LYS A 366 -7.64 -1.70 -8.98
C LYS A 366 -8.19 -0.34 -9.44
N GLU A 367 -7.56 0.78 -8.99
CA GLU A 367 -7.93 2.13 -9.44
C GLU A 367 -7.82 2.27 -10.97
N GLY A 368 -6.71 1.78 -11.54
CA GLY A 368 -6.47 1.83 -12.98
C GLY A 368 -7.48 1.03 -13.78
N ALA A 369 -7.84 -0.17 -13.31
CA ALA A 369 -8.87 -0.99 -13.98
C ALA A 369 -10.23 -0.27 -14.00
N ILE A 370 -10.66 0.33 -12.88
CA ILE A 370 -11.96 1.01 -12.78
C ILE A 370 -12.00 2.29 -13.62
N LEU A 371 -10.94 3.11 -13.56
CA LEU A 371 -10.91 4.42 -14.22
C LEU A 371 -10.68 4.34 -15.73
N ASN A 372 -10.05 3.29 -16.24
CA ASN A 372 -9.66 3.22 -17.65
C ASN A 372 -10.85 3.19 -18.62
N GLU A 373 -10.83 4.10 -19.61
CA GLU A 373 -11.86 4.25 -20.66
C GLU A 373 -11.43 3.67 -22.01
N ARG A 374 -10.15 3.27 -22.18
CA ARG A 374 -9.56 2.84 -23.46
C ARG A 374 -9.39 1.33 -23.60
N ASN A 375 -9.91 0.54 -22.70
CA ASN A 375 -9.60 -0.90 -22.58
C ASN A 375 -8.09 -1.14 -22.50
N GLY A 376 -7.41 -0.35 -21.65
CA GLY A 376 -5.99 -0.45 -21.41
C GLY A 376 -5.62 -1.79 -20.78
N VAL A 377 -4.40 -2.22 -21.04
CA VAL A 377 -3.87 -3.48 -20.51
C VAL A 377 -3.00 -3.19 -19.29
N ILE A 378 -3.19 -3.98 -18.23
CA ILE A 378 -2.33 -3.94 -17.06
C ILE A 378 -1.21 -4.96 -17.25
N VAL A 379 0.04 -4.49 -17.16
CA VAL A 379 1.24 -5.32 -17.15
C VAL A 379 1.80 -5.34 -15.75
N SER A 380 1.86 -6.51 -15.14
CA SER A 380 2.22 -6.66 -13.72
C SER A 380 3.21 -7.79 -13.50
N SER A 381 3.73 -7.91 -12.29
CA SER A 381 4.47 -9.07 -11.81
C SER A 381 3.55 -9.97 -10.97
N LYS A 382 3.84 -11.27 -10.93
CA LYS A 382 3.14 -12.22 -10.06
C LYS A 382 3.27 -11.91 -8.55
N ASN A 383 4.22 -11.05 -8.18
CA ASN A 383 4.50 -10.68 -6.80
C ASN A 383 3.68 -9.47 -6.31
N VAL A 384 2.78 -8.95 -7.14
CA VAL A 384 1.79 -7.94 -6.77
C VAL A 384 0.55 -8.65 -6.25
N GLY A 385 0.15 -8.40 -5.00
CA GLY A 385 -0.95 -9.12 -4.34
C GLY A 385 -2.27 -9.08 -5.10
N ALA A 386 -2.60 -7.96 -5.76
CA ALA A 386 -3.79 -7.86 -6.60
C ALA A 386 -3.83 -8.89 -7.73
N MET A 387 -2.69 -9.49 -8.11
CA MET A 387 -2.66 -10.53 -9.15
C MET A 387 -3.22 -11.87 -8.65
N ALA A 388 -3.36 -12.07 -7.34
CA ALA A 388 -4.06 -13.24 -6.81
C ALA A 388 -5.54 -13.25 -7.22
N GLU A 389 -6.15 -12.08 -7.38
CA GLU A 389 -7.55 -11.92 -7.79
C GLU A 389 -7.67 -11.62 -9.30
N LEU A 390 -6.78 -10.79 -9.84
CA LEU A 390 -6.93 -10.13 -11.13
C LEU A 390 -5.98 -10.65 -12.21
N GLY A 391 -5.04 -11.54 -11.85
CA GLY A 391 -3.94 -11.96 -12.72
C GLY A 391 -4.37 -12.58 -14.04
N ASP A 392 -5.48 -13.31 -14.09
CA ASP A 392 -6.03 -13.94 -15.30
C ASP A 392 -6.42 -12.90 -16.38
N PHE A 393 -6.60 -11.64 -15.99
CA PHE A 393 -6.99 -10.54 -16.86
C PHE A 393 -5.89 -9.48 -17.01
N CYS A 394 -4.66 -9.82 -16.64
CA CYS A 394 -3.47 -9.00 -16.78
C CYS A 394 -2.42 -9.71 -17.64
N VAL A 395 -1.46 -8.97 -18.16
CA VAL A 395 -0.24 -9.57 -18.74
C VAL A 395 0.80 -9.65 -17.63
N ILE A 396 1.26 -10.84 -17.33
CA ILE A 396 2.20 -11.09 -16.24
C ILE A 396 3.62 -11.22 -16.81
N ALA A 397 4.51 -10.32 -16.38
CA ALA A 397 5.92 -10.42 -16.68
C ALA A 397 6.51 -11.69 -16.05
N ALA A 398 7.08 -12.58 -16.87
CA ALA A 398 7.69 -13.83 -16.40
C ALA A 398 8.89 -13.56 -15.48
N GLU A 399 9.63 -12.48 -15.77
CA GLU A 399 10.75 -11.98 -14.99
C GLU A 399 10.57 -10.49 -14.73
N ILE A 400 10.97 -10.03 -13.53
CA ILE A 400 10.88 -8.61 -13.11
C ILE A 400 12.16 -7.82 -13.41
N THR A 401 12.88 -8.25 -14.45
CA THR A 401 13.99 -7.52 -15.08
C THR A 401 13.48 -6.55 -16.14
N SER A 402 14.30 -5.60 -16.59
CA SER A 402 13.94 -4.71 -17.70
C SER A 402 13.52 -5.48 -18.96
N THR A 403 14.28 -6.50 -19.34
CA THR A 403 13.99 -7.34 -20.52
C THR A 403 12.71 -8.16 -20.34
N GLY A 404 12.47 -8.72 -19.14
CA GLY A 404 11.22 -9.45 -18.87
C GLY A 404 9.99 -8.54 -18.93
N ILE A 405 10.08 -7.34 -18.37
CA ILE A 405 9.01 -6.33 -18.46
C ILE A 405 8.82 -5.85 -19.90
N ALA A 406 9.89 -5.60 -20.66
CA ALA A 406 9.81 -5.21 -22.07
C ALA A 406 9.13 -6.31 -22.91
N THR A 407 9.43 -7.58 -22.65
CA THR A 407 8.78 -8.73 -23.29
C THR A 407 7.29 -8.76 -22.99
N ALA A 408 6.88 -8.58 -21.74
CA ALA A 408 5.48 -8.52 -21.35
C ALA A 408 4.74 -7.33 -21.99
N LEU A 409 5.40 -6.17 -22.09
CA LEU A 409 4.86 -5.00 -22.80
C LEU A 409 4.67 -5.29 -24.29
N LEU A 410 5.57 -6.03 -24.92
CA LEU A 410 5.45 -6.45 -26.32
C LEU A 410 4.28 -7.42 -26.49
N GLU A 411 4.12 -8.38 -25.59
CA GLU A 411 2.97 -9.28 -25.55
C GLU A 411 1.65 -8.51 -25.43
N ALA A 412 1.58 -7.58 -24.49
CA ALA A 412 0.42 -6.70 -24.28
C ALA A 412 0.07 -5.88 -25.54
N ARG A 413 1.06 -5.41 -26.30
CA ARG A 413 0.86 -4.69 -27.56
C ARG A 413 0.26 -5.56 -28.65
N ASN A 414 0.57 -6.86 -28.67
CA ASN A 414 0.10 -7.81 -29.67
C ASN A 414 -1.31 -8.35 -29.39
N LEU A 415 -1.93 -7.99 -28.25
CA LEU A 415 -3.30 -8.38 -27.94
C LEU A 415 -4.30 -7.75 -28.91
N SER A 416 -5.26 -8.57 -29.37
CA SER A 416 -6.37 -8.07 -30.18
C SER A 416 -7.26 -7.10 -29.40
N THR A 417 -7.94 -6.19 -30.11
CA THR A 417 -8.91 -5.27 -29.50
C THR A 417 -9.99 -6.02 -28.71
N GLU A 418 -10.42 -7.19 -29.19
CA GLU A 418 -11.40 -8.02 -28.50
C GLU A 418 -10.86 -8.60 -27.20
N SER A 419 -9.61 -9.11 -27.19
CA SER A 419 -8.94 -9.58 -25.98
C SER A 419 -8.81 -8.46 -24.93
N ARG A 420 -8.34 -7.29 -25.35
CA ARG A 420 -8.23 -6.11 -24.45
C ARG A 420 -9.59 -5.73 -23.85
N ARG A 421 -10.65 -5.69 -24.66
CA ARG A 421 -12.00 -5.38 -24.18
C ARG A 421 -12.49 -6.40 -23.17
N LYS A 422 -12.27 -7.70 -23.43
CA LYS A 422 -12.64 -8.78 -22.51
C LYS A 422 -11.88 -8.65 -21.19
N MET A 423 -10.56 -8.45 -21.21
CA MET A 423 -9.73 -8.28 -20.01
C MET A 423 -10.21 -7.08 -19.20
N SER A 424 -10.40 -5.93 -19.84
CA SER A 424 -10.89 -4.71 -19.15
C SER A 424 -12.28 -4.90 -18.52
N PHE A 425 -13.18 -5.60 -19.21
CA PHE A 425 -14.52 -5.89 -18.69
C PHE A 425 -14.46 -6.79 -17.44
N GLU A 426 -13.69 -7.87 -17.49
CA GLU A 426 -13.59 -8.81 -16.37
C GLU A 426 -12.88 -8.19 -15.16
N LEU A 427 -11.83 -7.37 -15.37
CA LEU A 427 -11.18 -6.61 -14.29
C LEU A 427 -12.19 -5.72 -13.56
N LYS A 428 -12.97 -4.95 -14.32
CA LYS A 428 -14.00 -4.06 -13.72
C LYS A 428 -15.06 -4.86 -12.97
N ARG A 429 -15.53 -5.95 -13.55
CA ARG A 429 -16.56 -6.82 -12.95
C ARG A 429 -16.08 -7.38 -11.60
N GLN A 430 -14.89 -7.96 -11.54
CA GLN A 430 -14.35 -8.53 -10.31
C GLN A 430 -14.16 -7.50 -9.21
N ILE A 431 -13.65 -6.31 -9.53
CA ILE A 431 -13.45 -5.25 -8.54
C ILE A 431 -14.80 -4.71 -8.05
N GLN A 432 -15.81 -4.63 -8.91
CA GLN A 432 -17.17 -4.21 -8.53
C GLN A 432 -17.89 -5.24 -7.67
N GLU A 433 -17.61 -6.54 -7.86
CA GLU A 433 -18.19 -7.62 -7.06
C GLU A 433 -17.65 -7.64 -5.62
N PHE A 434 -16.45 -7.12 -5.39
CA PHE A 434 -15.86 -6.98 -4.06
C PHE A 434 -15.16 -5.62 -3.95
N ASP A 435 -15.94 -4.58 -3.77
CA ASP A 435 -15.48 -3.20 -3.62
C ASP A 435 -15.07 -2.85 -2.18
N LEU A 436 -14.65 -1.60 -1.96
CA LEU A 436 -14.25 -1.12 -0.64
C LEU A 436 -15.37 -1.20 0.40
N GLY A 437 -16.63 -1.02 -0.01
CA GLY A 437 -17.77 -1.13 0.90
C GLY A 437 -17.96 -2.53 1.43
N LEU A 438 -17.84 -3.55 0.58
CA LEU A 438 -17.89 -4.96 1.00
C LEU A 438 -16.69 -5.34 1.87
N TRP A 439 -15.49 -4.86 1.56
CA TRP A 439 -14.33 -5.04 2.43
C TRP A 439 -14.59 -4.45 3.83
N ALA A 440 -15.04 -3.21 3.91
CA ALA A 440 -15.33 -2.56 5.19
C ALA A 440 -16.42 -3.30 5.98
N GLN A 441 -17.46 -3.80 5.28
CA GLN A 441 -18.51 -4.60 5.89
C GLN A 441 -17.98 -5.92 6.46
N SER A 442 -17.05 -6.61 5.77
CA SER A 442 -16.45 -7.85 6.26
C SER A 442 -15.62 -7.62 7.51
N VAL A 443 -14.78 -6.57 7.55
CA VAL A 443 -14.03 -6.18 8.75
C VAL A 443 -14.95 -5.95 9.93
N VAL A 444 -16.02 -5.17 9.74
CA VAL A 444 -16.98 -4.86 10.81
C VAL A 444 -17.78 -6.10 11.27
N ALA A 445 -17.96 -7.08 10.38
CA ALA A 445 -18.68 -8.32 10.73
C ALA A 445 -17.96 -9.17 11.77
N HIS A 446 -16.62 -9.17 11.81
CA HIS A 446 -15.83 -9.89 12.82
C HIS A 446 -16.24 -9.49 14.24
N PHE A 447 -16.40 -8.21 14.50
CA PHE A 447 -16.78 -7.71 15.83
C PHE A 447 -18.20 -8.11 16.25
N LYS A 448 -19.13 -8.31 15.29
CA LYS A 448 -20.49 -8.80 15.55
C LYS A 448 -20.55 -10.28 15.89
N ILE A 449 -19.62 -11.07 15.37
CA ILE A 449 -19.56 -12.52 15.58
C ILE A 449 -18.89 -12.80 16.93
N LEU A 450 -17.82 -12.12 17.24
CA LEU A 450 -17.04 -12.30 18.47
C LEU A 450 -17.76 -11.80 19.73
N GLU A 451 -18.71 -10.84 19.61
CA GLU A 451 -19.60 -10.44 20.71
C GLU A 451 -20.56 -11.56 21.18
N LYS A 452 -20.78 -12.60 20.36
CA LYS A 452 -21.77 -13.66 20.63
C LYS A 452 -21.17 -14.94 21.23
N VAL A 453 -19.86 -14.99 21.37
CA VAL A 453 -19.11 -16.12 21.93
C VAL A 453 -18.63 -15.79 23.34
#